data_86fd1a4c664fae8cec47a620238df72a
#
_entry.id   86fd1a4c664fae8cec47a620238df72a
#
_cell.length_a   1.000
_cell.length_b   1.000
_cell.length_c   1.000
_cell.angle_alpha   90.00
_cell.angle_beta   90.00
_cell.angle_gamma   90.00
#
_symmetry.space_group_name_H-M   'P 1'
#
loop_
_entity.id
_entity.type
_entity.pdbx_description
1 polymer ?
#
loop_
_entity_poly.entity_id
_entity_poly.type
_entity_poly.pdbx_seq_one_letter_code
_entity_poly.pdbx_strand_id
1 'polypeptide(L)'
;MIITTAGRSPSKLVMKAKKLSTSYGLSYKERGGVSIESLKEQYQDDIVVVGKERLYIAPLYDESNLFFHPNLAMIRAKRMFKGDEDPLISTAKLTEGMSFLDCTLGLASDSIITSIAVGSSGSVMGVEGNPLLYLLAKEGLSSFSSGNHLFDQAMRRIEVFHSDHLSLLQQTKSDSFDVVYFDPMFHSTIDSSSGMNSIRGQAVKSELTKEVIKEAMRVARERVVLKDHWKSDRFAQFGFTQHKRKTSLFHYGTIELN
;
A
#
# COMPACT_ATOMS: atom_id res chain seq x y z
N MET A 1 7.70 8.83 -16.24
CA MET A 1 6.71 9.65 -15.48
C MET A 1 7.12 11.11 -15.47
N ILE A 2 6.15 11.98 -15.63
CA ILE A 2 6.30 13.43 -15.58
C ILE A 2 5.64 13.96 -14.32
N ILE A 3 6.22 14.98 -13.70
CA ILE A 3 5.61 15.68 -12.58
C ILE A 3 5.36 17.15 -12.92
N THR A 4 4.19 17.66 -12.58
CA THR A 4 3.77 19.04 -12.77
C THR A 4 2.95 19.54 -11.59
N THR A 5 2.46 20.78 -11.67
CA THR A 5 1.56 21.35 -10.66
C THR A 5 0.13 21.44 -11.16
N ALA A 6 -0.84 21.54 -10.26
CA ALA A 6 -2.21 21.91 -10.62
C ALA A 6 -2.26 23.36 -11.12
N GLY A 7 -2.90 23.61 -12.26
CA GLY A 7 -3.23 24.93 -12.79
C GLY A 7 -2.21 26.06 -12.55
N ARG A 8 -2.70 27.28 -12.26
CA ARG A 8 -1.88 28.43 -11.86
C ARG A 8 -1.43 28.27 -10.41
N SER A 9 -0.25 27.71 -10.22
CA SER A 9 0.24 27.30 -8.89
C SER A 9 1.14 28.34 -8.24
N PRO A 10 0.99 28.58 -6.92
CA PRO A 10 1.93 29.35 -6.14
C PRO A 10 3.34 28.76 -6.21
N SER A 11 4.38 29.62 -6.07
CA SER A 11 5.80 29.19 -6.05
C SER A 11 6.08 28.04 -5.08
N LYS A 12 5.38 27.96 -3.95
CA LYS A 12 5.49 26.86 -2.98
C LYS A 12 5.15 25.49 -3.57
N LEU A 13 4.12 25.38 -4.41
CA LEU A 13 3.76 24.12 -5.07
C LEU A 13 4.77 23.74 -6.15
N VAL A 14 5.29 24.72 -6.88
CA VAL A 14 6.36 24.52 -7.86
C VAL A 14 7.62 23.98 -7.16
N MET A 15 8.00 24.54 -6.01
CA MET A 15 9.13 24.06 -5.23
C MET A 15 8.90 22.61 -4.72
N LYS A 16 7.68 22.31 -4.24
CA LYS A 16 7.30 20.94 -3.84
C LYS A 16 7.40 19.98 -5.03
N ALA A 17 6.87 20.33 -6.19
CA ALA A 17 6.94 19.50 -7.39
C ALA A 17 8.40 19.23 -7.83
N LYS A 18 9.25 20.24 -7.82
CA LYS A 18 10.69 20.10 -8.12
C LYS A 18 11.42 19.22 -7.10
N LYS A 19 11.11 19.35 -5.81
CA LYS A 19 11.67 18.48 -4.77
C LYS A 19 11.28 17.01 -5.02
N LEU A 20 9.99 16.74 -5.28
CA LEU A 20 9.51 15.40 -5.61
C LEU A 20 10.13 14.86 -6.89
N SER A 21 10.27 15.71 -7.92
CA SER A 21 10.98 15.39 -9.18
C SER A 21 12.37 14.81 -8.89
N THR A 22 13.17 15.49 -8.05
CA THR A 22 14.50 15.02 -7.66
C THR A 22 14.45 13.75 -6.82
N SER A 23 13.55 13.68 -5.82
CA SER A 23 13.47 12.55 -4.89
C SER A 23 13.04 11.25 -5.56
N TYR A 24 12.21 11.33 -6.62
CA TYR A 24 11.65 10.16 -7.32
C TYR A 24 12.19 9.98 -8.74
N GLY A 25 13.18 10.77 -9.16
CA GLY A 25 13.73 10.67 -10.52
C GLY A 25 12.74 11.03 -11.62
N LEU A 26 11.75 11.92 -11.34
CA LEU A 26 10.72 12.30 -12.28
C LEU A 26 11.13 13.55 -13.09
N SER A 27 10.67 13.66 -14.35
CA SER A 27 10.90 14.86 -15.17
C SER A 27 9.90 15.96 -14.80
N TYR A 28 10.37 17.06 -14.16
CA TYR A 28 9.50 18.22 -13.90
C TYR A 28 9.19 18.97 -15.20
N LYS A 29 7.90 19.25 -15.42
CA LYS A 29 7.40 20.10 -16.52
C LYS A 29 6.57 21.22 -15.94
N GLU A 30 6.87 22.44 -16.37
CA GLU A 30 6.06 23.59 -15.99
C GLU A 30 4.67 23.47 -16.60
N ARG A 31 3.64 23.76 -15.80
CA ARG A 31 2.26 23.60 -16.24
C ARG A 31 1.89 24.56 -17.36
N GLY A 32 2.31 25.84 -17.30
CA GLY A 32 2.16 26.83 -18.36
C GLY A 32 0.73 27.08 -18.89
N GLY A 33 -0.30 26.65 -18.12
CA GLY A 33 -1.70 26.71 -18.57
C GLY A 33 -2.16 25.54 -19.46
N VAL A 34 -1.28 24.59 -19.77
CA VAL A 34 -1.58 23.41 -20.60
C VAL A 34 -2.50 22.43 -19.83
N SER A 35 -3.43 21.73 -20.50
CA SER A 35 -4.29 20.71 -19.88
C SER A 35 -3.52 19.45 -19.47
N ILE A 36 -4.05 18.62 -18.56
CA ILE A 36 -3.42 17.33 -18.23
C ILE A 36 -3.46 16.41 -19.43
N GLU A 37 -4.57 16.41 -20.15
CA GLU A 37 -4.78 15.63 -21.36
C GLU A 37 -3.74 15.98 -22.43
N SER A 38 -3.50 17.28 -22.68
CA SER A 38 -2.46 17.72 -23.61
C SER A 38 -1.05 17.30 -23.16
N LEU A 39 -0.77 17.28 -21.85
CA LEU A 39 0.50 16.76 -21.34
C LEU A 39 0.63 15.25 -21.56
N LYS A 40 -0.45 14.46 -21.32
CA LYS A 40 -0.48 13.03 -21.62
C LYS A 40 -0.20 12.77 -23.10
N GLU A 41 -0.88 13.51 -24.01
CA GLU A 41 -0.69 13.40 -25.46
C GLU A 41 0.74 13.75 -25.88
N GLN A 42 1.27 14.84 -25.35
CA GLN A 42 2.60 15.34 -25.71
C GLN A 42 3.73 14.41 -25.26
N TYR A 43 3.61 13.86 -24.06
CA TYR A 43 4.70 13.09 -23.44
C TYR A 43 4.47 11.58 -23.46
N GLN A 44 3.26 11.12 -23.79
CA GLN A 44 2.89 9.70 -23.81
C GLN A 44 3.26 9.00 -22.50
N ASP A 45 2.92 9.63 -21.35
CA ASP A 45 3.36 9.20 -20.03
C ASP A 45 2.32 9.54 -18.95
N ASP A 46 2.41 8.85 -17.81
CA ASP A 46 1.63 9.17 -16.62
C ASP A 46 2.05 10.52 -16.03
N ILE A 47 1.07 11.32 -15.60
CA ILE A 47 1.31 12.66 -15.06
C ILE A 47 1.06 12.70 -13.57
N VAL A 48 2.11 12.93 -12.78
CA VAL A 48 2.02 13.24 -11.35
C VAL A 48 1.70 14.73 -11.19
N VAL A 49 0.62 15.03 -10.47
CA VAL A 49 0.14 16.40 -10.29
C VAL A 49 0.19 16.80 -8.82
N VAL A 50 0.97 17.81 -8.51
CA VAL A 50 1.05 18.40 -7.16
C VAL A 50 -0.02 19.47 -7.03
N GLY A 51 -1.11 19.15 -6.33
CA GLY A 51 -2.21 20.04 -6.02
C GLY A 51 -2.06 20.76 -4.67
N LYS A 52 -2.98 21.69 -4.39
CA LYS A 52 -3.04 22.40 -3.09
C LYS A 52 -3.37 21.45 -1.95
N GLU A 53 -4.38 20.62 -2.14
CA GLU A 53 -4.90 19.72 -1.10
C GLU A 53 -4.26 18.35 -1.13
N ARG A 54 -3.96 17.84 -2.33
CA ARG A 54 -3.43 16.49 -2.51
C ARG A 54 -2.53 16.38 -3.74
N LEU A 55 -1.70 15.37 -3.70
CA LEU A 55 -1.00 14.84 -4.87
C LEU A 55 -1.91 13.79 -5.52
N TYR A 56 -1.96 13.76 -6.85
CA TYR A 56 -2.64 12.70 -7.59
C TYR A 56 -1.86 12.34 -8.85
N ILE A 57 -2.16 11.19 -9.42
CA ILE A 57 -1.62 10.73 -10.70
C ILE A 57 -2.76 10.65 -11.69
N ALA A 58 -2.56 11.23 -12.87
CA ALA A 58 -3.40 11.07 -14.03
C ALA A 58 -2.74 10.02 -14.94
N PRO A 59 -3.20 8.74 -14.93
CA PRO A 59 -2.61 7.70 -15.75
C PRO A 59 -2.83 7.94 -17.23
N LEU A 60 -1.89 7.50 -18.08
CA LEU A 60 -1.96 7.72 -19.54
C LEU A 60 -3.22 7.09 -20.17
N TYR A 61 -3.52 5.86 -19.75
CA TYR A 61 -4.59 5.03 -20.34
C TYR A 61 -5.85 4.90 -19.48
N ASP A 62 -6.00 5.72 -18.44
CA ASP A 62 -7.17 5.70 -17.57
C ASP A 62 -7.70 7.13 -17.39
N GLU A 63 -9.04 7.26 -17.35
CA GLU A 63 -9.69 8.55 -17.08
C GLU A 63 -9.75 8.88 -15.58
N SER A 64 -9.62 7.86 -14.74
CA SER A 64 -9.71 8.01 -13.29
C SER A 64 -8.38 8.38 -12.67
N ASN A 65 -8.32 9.54 -12.01
CA ASN A 65 -7.14 9.95 -11.27
C ASN A 65 -6.91 9.06 -10.04
N LEU A 66 -5.66 8.67 -9.82
CA LEU A 66 -5.22 7.95 -8.64
C LEU A 66 -4.73 8.92 -7.57
N PHE A 67 -5.16 8.74 -6.34
CA PHE A 67 -4.68 9.52 -5.20
C PHE A 67 -4.72 8.70 -3.92
N PHE A 68 -3.92 9.09 -2.95
CA PHE A 68 -3.94 8.44 -1.63
C PHE A 68 -5.26 8.74 -0.91
N HIS A 69 -5.95 7.68 -0.49
CA HIS A 69 -7.21 7.78 0.26
C HIS A 69 -7.33 6.64 1.27
N PRO A 70 -7.01 6.86 2.54
CA PRO A 70 -7.05 5.80 3.56
C PRO A 70 -8.47 5.54 4.12
N ASN A 71 -9.52 5.74 3.32
CA ASN A 71 -10.91 5.69 3.77
C ASN A 71 -11.27 4.35 4.44
N LEU A 72 -10.84 3.23 3.85
CA LEU A 72 -11.09 1.91 4.41
C LEU A 72 -10.38 1.74 5.77
N ALA A 73 -9.12 2.16 5.86
CA ALA A 73 -8.38 2.15 7.11
C ALA A 73 -9.02 3.05 8.16
N MET A 74 -9.53 4.24 7.79
CA MET A 74 -10.23 5.14 8.71
C MET A 74 -11.50 4.50 9.31
N ILE A 75 -12.28 3.79 8.49
CA ILE A 75 -13.48 3.07 8.96
C ILE A 75 -13.08 1.96 9.96
N ARG A 76 -12.06 1.17 9.63
CA ARG A 76 -11.55 0.09 10.48
C ARG A 76 -10.96 0.65 11.78
N ALA A 77 -10.13 1.69 11.70
CA ALA A 77 -9.54 2.36 12.87
C ALA A 77 -10.60 2.90 13.83
N LYS A 78 -11.67 3.53 13.29
CA LYS A 78 -12.79 4.02 14.10
C LYS A 78 -13.48 2.90 14.89
N ARG A 79 -13.56 1.70 14.34
CA ARG A 79 -14.09 0.51 15.01
C ARG A 79 -13.13 0.03 16.10
N MET A 80 -11.83 -0.10 15.79
CA MET A 80 -10.80 -0.48 16.76
C MET A 80 -10.74 0.48 17.95
N PHE A 81 -10.84 1.79 17.72
CA PHE A 81 -10.90 2.80 18.81
C PHE A 81 -12.15 2.70 19.68
N LYS A 82 -13.19 1.99 19.25
CA LYS A 82 -14.38 1.65 20.04
C LYS A 82 -14.27 0.29 20.76
N GLY A 83 -13.16 -0.42 20.58
CA GLY A 83 -12.92 -1.72 21.18
C GLY A 83 -13.30 -2.93 20.30
N ASP A 84 -13.71 -2.71 19.04
CA ASP A 84 -13.96 -3.81 18.11
C ASP A 84 -12.64 -4.45 17.69
N GLU A 85 -12.63 -5.76 17.57
CA GLU A 85 -11.50 -6.49 17.00
C GLU A 85 -11.43 -6.35 15.49
N ASP A 86 -10.22 -6.14 14.97
CA ASP A 86 -9.97 -6.18 13.53
C ASP A 86 -9.52 -7.59 13.11
N PRO A 87 -10.13 -8.16 12.05
CA PRO A 87 -9.84 -9.54 11.65
C PRO A 87 -8.39 -9.81 11.24
N LEU A 88 -7.68 -8.82 10.67
CA LEU A 88 -6.25 -8.97 10.39
C LEU A 88 -5.47 -9.09 11.69
N ILE A 89 -5.74 -8.20 12.63
CA ILE A 89 -5.03 -8.14 13.90
C ILE A 89 -5.23 -9.43 14.70
N SER A 90 -6.50 -9.91 14.81
CA SER A 90 -6.82 -11.15 15.48
C SER A 90 -6.17 -12.37 14.81
N THR A 91 -6.22 -12.46 13.47
CA THR A 91 -5.63 -13.59 12.73
C THR A 91 -4.10 -13.59 12.80
N ALA A 92 -3.49 -12.42 12.63
CA ALA A 92 -2.04 -12.25 12.73
C ALA A 92 -1.55 -12.28 14.19
N LYS A 93 -2.46 -12.32 15.19
CA LYS A 93 -2.17 -12.27 16.63
C LYS A 93 -1.23 -11.11 17.00
N LEU A 94 -1.44 -9.97 16.35
CA LEU A 94 -0.59 -8.80 16.54
C LEU A 94 -0.85 -8.16 17.90
N THR A 95 0.24 -7.87 18.59
CA THR A 95 0.25 -7.16 19.87
C THR A 95 1.17 -5.96 19.83
N GLU A 96 1.07 -5.10 20.84
CA GLU A 96 1.95 -3.95 20.99
C GLU A 96 3.43 -4.36 21.00
N GLY A 97 4.28 -3.62 20.31
CA GLY A 97 5.71 -3.84 20.22
C GLY A 97 6.16 -4.77 19.09
N MET A 98 5.24 -5.50 18.44
CA MET A 98 5.59 -6.40 17.34
C MET A 98 6.03 -5.68 16.07
N SER A 99 6.78 -6.38 15.24
CA SER A 99 7.24 -5.94 13.92
C SER A 99 6.47 -6.64 12.80
N PHE A 100 6.04 -5.87 11.80
CA PHE A 100 5.20 -6.34 10.70
C PHE A 100 5.78 -5.90 9.35
N LEU A 101 5.89 -6.86 8.42
CA LEU A 101 6.29 -6.61 7.03
C LEU A 101 5.11 -6.84 6.10
N ASP A 102 4.62 -5.78 5.45
CA ASP A 102 3.61 -5.84 4.39
C ASP A 102 4.30 -5.93 3.02
N CYS A 103 4.25 -7.10 2.39
CA CYS A 103 4.87 -7.36 1.09
C CYS A 103 4.02 -6.89 -0.11
N THR A 104 2.85 -6.30 0.12
CA THR A 104 1.88 -5.91 -0.90
C THR A 104 1.16 -4.61 -0.53
N LEU A 105 1.92 -3.59 -0.19
CA LEU A 105 1.46 -2.38 0.48
C LEU A 105 0.26 -1.68 -0.16
N GLY A 106 0.25 -1.54 -1.50
CA GLY A 106 -0.77 -0.76 -2.20
C GLY A 106 -0.90 0.66 -1.63
N LEU A 107 -2.12 1.05 -1.23
CA LEU A 107 -2.37 2.32 -0.53
C LEU A 107 -2.31 2.20 1.01
N ALA A 108 -1.65 1.18 1.53
CA ALA A 108 -1.32 0.97 2.94
C ALA A 108 -2.52 0.79 3.90
N SER A 109 -3.69 0.37 3.42
CA SER A 109 -4.85 0.24 4.31
C SER A 109 -4.64 -0.76 5.44
N ASP A 110 -4.03 -1.91 5.18
CA ASP A 110 -3.75 -2.95 6.17
C ASP A 110 -2.57 -2.55 7.06
N SER A 111 -1.53 -1.96 6.49
CA SER A 111 -0.37 -1.44 7.23
C SER A 111 -0.75 -0.33 8.23
N ILE A 112 -1.71 0.55 7.91
CA ILE A 112 -2.19 1.59 8.84
C ILE A 112 -2.86 0.94 10.06
N ILE A 113 -3.72 -0.05 9.85
CA ILE A 113 -4.41 -0.78 10.91
C ILE A 113 -3.41 -1.53 11.79
N THR A 114 -2.43 -2.17 11.17
CA THR A 114 -1.34 -2.85 11.86
C THR A 114 -0.51 -1.87 12.70
N SER A 115 -0.17 -0.70 12.14
CA SER A 115 0.58 0.34 12.86
C SER A 115 -0.16 0.88 14.09
N ILE A 116 -1.51 0.91 14.05
CA ILE A 116 -2.32 1.23 15.23
C ILE A 116 -2.17 0.13 16.28
N ALA A 117 -2.26 -1.13 15.88
CA ALA A 117 -2.26 -2.28 16.79
C ALA A 117 -0.89 -2.50 17.46
N VAL A 118 0.20 -2.39 16.69
CA VAL A 118 1.56 -2.59 17.26
C VAL A 118 2.06 -1.38 18.05
N GLY A 119 1.39 -0.25 17.95
CA GLY A 119 1.70 0.94 18.75
C GLY A 119 3.01 1.62 18.36
N SER A 120 3.51 2.47 19.26
CA SER A 120 4.76 3.23 19.04
C SER A 120 6.02 2.43 19.36
N SER A 121 5.90 1.34 20.07
CA SER A 121 7.00 0.41 20.39
C SER A 121 7.21 -0.65 19.31
N GLY A 122 6.20 -0.87 18.44
CA GLY A 122 6.29 -1.75 17.30
C GLY A 122 6.79 -1.06 16.02
N SER A 123 6.96 -1.85 14.96
CA SER A 123 7.40 -1.33 13.66
C SER A 123 6.56 -1.92 12.51
N VAL A 124 6.29 -1.11 11.50
CA VAL A 124 5.60 -1.54 10.27
C VAL A 124 6.40 -1.07 9.07
N MET A 125 6.77 -2.02 8.24
CA MET A 125 7.42 -1.81 6.96
C MET A 125 6.51 -2.28 5.84
N GLY A 126 6.39 -1.48 4.77
CA GLY A 126 5.61 -1.83 3.59
C GLY A 126 6.46 -1.79 2.33
N VAL A 127 6.22 -2.76 1.43
CA VAL A 127 6.90 -2.88 0.15
C VAL A 127 5.91 -2.72 -0.98
N GLU A 128 6.25 -1.87 -1.95
CA GLU A 128 5.43 -1.65 -3.13
C GLU A 128 6.30 -1.68 -4.39
N GLY A 129 5.97 -2.57 -5.31
CA GLY A 129 6.71 -2.74 -6.57
C GLY A 129 6.30 -1.75 -7.65
N ASN A 130 5.07 -1.23 -7.60
CA ASN A 130 4.62 -0.23 -8.56
C ASN A 130 5.10 1.17 -8.16
N PRO A 131 5.87 1.87 -8.99
CA PRO A 131 6.42 3.18 -8.65
C PRO A 131 5.35 4.26 -8.42
N LEU A 132 4.17 4.14 -9.06
CA LEU A 132 3.06 5.08 -8.87
C LEU A 132 2.40 4.89 -7.50
N LEU A 133 2.10 3.63 -7.15
CA LEU A 133 1.52 3.30 -5.85
C LEU A 133 2.50 3.59 -4.72
N TYR A 134 3.79 3.25 -4.91
CA TYR A 134 4.84 3.62 -3.96
C TYR A 134 4.89 5.11 -3.67
N LEU A 135 4.89 5.95 -4.74
CA LEU A 135 4.90 7.40 -4.60
C LEU A 135 3.65 7.90 -3.87
N LEU A 136 2.46 7.42 -4.27
CA LEU A 136 1.19 7.80 -3.63
C LEU A 136 1.14 7.39 -2.16
N ALA A 137 1.53 6.16 -1.83
CA ALA A 137 1.52 5.66 -0.47
C ALA A 137 2.51 6.44 0.40
N LYS A 138 3.76 6.61 -0.05
CA LYS A 138 4.81 7.30 0.70
C LYS A 138 4.48 8.76 0.97
N GLU A 139 4.05 9.50 -0.06
CA GLU A 139 3.66 10.91 0.08
C GLU A 139 2.34 11.05 0.87
N GLY A 140 1.39 10.14 0.63
CA GLY A 140 0.11 10.12 1.33
C GLY A 140 0.28 9.86 2.82
N LEU A 141 0.97 8.80 3.21
CA LEU A 141 1.27 8.45 4.60
C LEU A 141 1.99 9.59 5.33
N SER A 142 2.89 10.31 4.64
CA SER A 142 3.65 11.40 5.23
C SER A 142 2.85 12.71 5.37
N SER A 143 1.85 12.99 4.52
CA SER A 143 1.22 14.32 4.42
C SER A 143 -0.28 14.35 4.66
N PHE A 144 -1.00 13.23 4.52
CA PHE A 144 -2.43 13.17 4.73
C PHE A 144 -2.77 13.47 6.20
N SER A 145 -3.84 14.24 6.44
CA SER A 145 -4.39 14.49 7.77
C SER A 145 -5.85 14.07 7.80
N SER A 146 -6.16 13.14 8.70
CA SER A 146 -7.51 12.63 8.92
C SER A 146 -8.31 13.46 9.91
N GLY A 147 -7.64 14.35 10.67
CA GLY A 147 -8.18 15.03 11.84
C GLY A 147 -8.16 14.18 13.12
N ASN A 148 -7.72 12.93 13.07
CA ASN A 148 -7.50 12.08 14.23
C ASN A 148 -6.00 11.88 14.46
N HIS A 149 -5.49 12.39 15.57
CA HIS A 149 -4.07 12.41 15.88
C HIS A 149 -3.44 11.00 15.98
N LEU A 150 -4.14 10.04 16.59
CA LEU A 150 -3.64 8.66 16.72
C LEU A 150 -3.53 7.98 15.35
N PHE A 151 -4.52 8.17 14.49
CA PHE A 151 -4.51 7.67 13.13
C PHE A 151 -3.40 8.31 12.30
N ASP A 152 -3.25 9.63 12.39
CA ASP A 152 -2.21 10.36 11.65
C ASP A 152 -0.81 9.94 12.12
N GLN A 153 -0.59 9.74 13.42
CA GLN A 153 0.67 9.21 13.94
C GLN A 153 0.96 7.79 13.47
N ALA A 154 -0.07 6.91 13.43
CA ALA A 154 0.09 5.56 12.92
C ALA A 154 0.57 5.56 11.45
N MET A 155 0.01 6.42 10.61
CA MET A 155 0.46 6.59 9.23
C MET A 155 1.93 7.01 9.14
N ARG A 156 2.37 7.96 9.99
CA ARG A 156 3.76 8.49 9.97
C ARG A 156 4.82 7.48 10.41
N ARG A 157 4.43 6.44 11.15
CA ARG A 157 5.37 5.38 11.61
C ARG A 157 5.65 4.32 10.55
N ILE A 158 4.86 4.25 9.48
CA ILE A 158 5.01 3.23 8.43
C ILE A 158 6.20 3.61 7.53
N GLU A 159 7.17 2.73 7.46
CA GLU A 159 8.28 2.83 6.52
C GLU A 159 7.90 2.19 5.19
N VAL A 160 8.17 2.89 4.07
CA VAL A 160 7.78 2.44 2.73
C VAL A 160 9.00 2.29 1.84
N PHE A 161 9.14 1.11 1.22
CA PHE A 161 10.22 0.76 0.30
C PHE A 161 9.69 0.46 -1.10
N HIS A 162 10.39 0.99 -2.11
CA HIS A 162 10.14 0.65 -3.51
C HIS A 162 11.00 -0.57 -3.89
N SER A 163 10.40 -1.73 -3.94
CA SER A 163 11.03 -2.99 -4.35
C SER A 163 9.96 -4.00 -4.72
N ASP A 164 10.32 -5.03 -5.49
CA ASP A 164 9.52 -6.24 -5.48
C ASP A 164 9.75 -7.01 -4.17
N HIS A 165 8.73 -7.75 -3.74
CA HIS A 165 8.74 -8.40 -2.43
C HIS A 165 9.78 -9.53 -2.35
N LEU A 166 10.05 -10.27 -3.44
CA LEU A 166 11.04 -11.35 -3.42
C LEU A 166 12.45 -10.80 -3.22
N SER A 167 12.82 -9.75 -3.98
CA SER A 167 14.11 -9.09 -3.86
C SER A 167 14.33 -8.52 -2.45
N LEU A 168 13.31 -7.92 -1.83
CA LEU A 168 13.42 -7.43 -0.47
C LEU A 168 13.58 -8.60 0.52
N LEU A 169 12.74 -9.63 0.42
CA LEU A 169 12.81 -10.78 1.32
C LEU A 169 14.18 -11.44 1.26
N GLN A 170 14.73 -11.67 0.06
CA GLN A 170 16.07 -12.27 -0.12
C GLN A 170 17.19 -11.45 0.53
N GLN A 171 17.08 -10.12 0.57
CA GLN A 171 18.05 -9.23 1.21
C GLN A 171 17.82 -9.06 2.72
N THR A 172 16.66 -9.46 3.22
CA THR A 172 16.30 -9.34 4.63
C THR A 172 16.87 -10.53 5.41
N LYS A 173 17.42 -10.28 6.61
CA LYS A 173 17.94 -11.35 7.49
C LYS A 173 16.80 -12.25 7.96
N SER A 174 17.13 -13.52 8.27
CA SER A 174 16.17 -14.43 8.95
C SER A 174 15.67 -13.82 10.25
N ASP A 175 14.45 -14.17 10.62
CA ASP A 175 13.81 -13.80 11.89
C ASP A 175 13.81 -12.27 12.15
N SER A 176 13.63 -11.46 11.09
CA SER A 176 13.67 -10.00 11.18
C SER A 176 12.34 -9.37 11.59
N PHE A 177 11.22 -10.01 11.26
CA PHE A 177 9.87 -9.53 11.56
C PHE A 177 9.06 -10.59 12.30
N ASP A 178 8.18 -10.19 13.19
CA ASP A 178 7.29 -11.13 13.87
C ASP A 178 6.27 -11.71 12.90
N VAL A 179 5.74 -10.86 11.99
CA VAL A 179 4.75 -11.26 10.99
C VAL A 179 5.15 -10.73 9.61
N VAL A 180 5.07 -11.61 8.59
CA VAL A 180 5.14 -11.24 7.17
C VAL A 180 3.76 -11.42 6.54
N TYR A 181 3.29 -10.42 5.80
CA TYR A 181 1.92 -10.32 5.29
C TYR A 181 1.87 -10.14 3.78
N PHE A 182 0.85 -10.76 3.16
CA PHE A 182 0.53 -10.63 1.76
C PHE A 182 -0.98 -10.39 1.55
N ASP A 183 -1.33 -9.40 0.72
CA ASP A 183 -2.65 -9.16 0.14
C ASP A 183 -2.51 -8.99 -1.39
N PRO A 184 -2.13 -10.07 -2.11
CA PRO A 184 -1.92 -9.97 -3.55
C PRO A 184 -3.21 -9.63 -4.27
N MET A 185 -3.17 -8.69 -5.22
CA MET A 185 -4.35 -8.29 -6.00
C MET A 185 -4.94 -9.49 -6.74
N PHE A 186 -6.27 -9.61 -6.70
CA PHE A 186 -6.99 -10.78 -7.21
C PHE A 186 -7.03 -10.81 -8.73
N HIS A 187 -6.91 -12.01 -9.30
CA HIS A 187 -7.15 -12.27 -10.72
C HIS A 187 -8.64 -12.30 -11.10
N SER A 188 -9.56 -12.34 -10.12
CA SER A 188 -11.00 -12.40 -10.39
C SER A 188 -11.61 -11.02 -10.53
N THR A 189 -12.36 -10.83 -11.60
CA THR A 189 -13.25 -9.70 -11.86
C THR A 189 -14.39 -9.69 -10.82
N ILE A 190 -14.17 -9.05 -9.68
CA ILE A 190 -15.27 -8.64 -8.82
C ILE A 190 -15.52 -7.18 -9.16
N ASP A 191 -16.69 -6.89 -9.73
CA ASP A 191 -17.20 -5.54 -9.96
C ASP A 191 -17.24 -4.80 -8.61
N SER A 192 -16.23 -3.98 -8.38
CA SER A 192 -16.22 -3.11 -7.20
C SER A 192 -15.57 -1.79 -7.53
N SER A 193 -16.32 -0.74 -7.33
CA SER A 193 -16.02 0.69 -7.34
C SER A 193 -14.94 1.18 -8.33
N SER A 194 -15.29 2.16 -9.15
CA SER A 194 -14.49 2.75 -10.23
C SER A 194 -13.06 3.16 -9.87
N GLY A 195 -12.78 3.49 -8.60
CA GLY A 195 -11.44 3.88 -8.14
C GLY A 195 -10.45 2.72 -7.97
N MET A 196 -10.91 1.46 -7.79
CA MET A 196 -10.01 0.30 -7.66
C MET A 196 -9.60 -0.32 -9.00
N ASN A 197 -10.34 -0.07 -10.07
CA ASN A 197 -10.02 -0.62 -11.39
C ASN A 197 -8.76 0.00 -11.99
N SER A 198 -8.54 1.29 -11.79
CA SER A 198 -7.34 2.00 -12.24
C SER A 198 -6.09 1.57 -11.47
N ILE A 199 -6.21 1.26 -10.17
CA ILE A 199 -5.10 0.72 -9.37
C ILE A 199 -4.73 -0.69 -9.83
N ARG A 200 -5.71 -1.54 -10.19
CA ARG A 200 -5.48 -2.90 -10.69
C ARG A 200 -4.72 -2.94 -12.01
N GLY A 201 -4.98 -1.98 -12.90
CA GLY A 201 -4.24 -1.86 -14.16
C GLY A 201 -2.76 -1.52 -13.97
N GLN A 202 -2.42 -0.91 -12.83
CA GLN A 202 -1.08 -0.44 -12.51
C GLN A 202 -0.30 -1.41 -11.58
N ALA A 203 -0.99 -2.35 -10.90
CA ALA A 203 -0.30 -3.26 -9.99
C ALA A 203 0.70 -4.15 -10.74
N VAL A 204 1.93 -4.16 -10.28
CA VAL A 204 2.92 -5.15 -10.71
C VAL A 204 2.38 -6.53 -10.32
N LYS A 205 2.21 -7.41 -11.30
CA LYS A 205 1.84 -8.81 -11.09
C LYS A 205 3.03 -9.58 -10.51
N SER A 206 3.48 -9.23 -9.33
CA SER A 206 4.43 -10.07 -8.61
C SER A 206 3.64 -11.28 -8.09
N GLU A 207 3.80 -12.39 -8.79
CA GLU A 207 3.11 -13.63 -8.43
C GLU A 207 3.62 -14.15 -7.09
N LEU A 208 2.69 -14.57 -6.25
CA LEU A 208 3.01 -15.31 -5.05
C LEU A 208 3.49 -16.70 -5.46
N THR A 209 4.78 -16.97 -5.31
CA THR A 209 5.42 -18.23 -5.69
C THR A 209 5.83 -19.02 -4.45
N LYS A 210 6.15 -20.31 -4.61
CA LYS A 210 6.72 -21.12 -3.51
C LYS A 210 8.02 -20.52 -2.96
N GLU A 211 8.83 -19.89 -3.81
CA GLU A 211 10.06 -19.22 -3.40
C GLU A 211 9.77 -18.01 -2.51
N VAL A 212 8.79 -17.17 -2.88
CA VAL A 212 8.35 -16.03 -2.08
C VAL A 212 7.90 -16.50 -0.70
N ILE A 213 7.07 -17.54 -0.63
CA ILE A 213 6.59 -18.08 0.66
C ILE A 213 7.74 -18.65 1.50
N LYS A 214 8.69 -19.36 0.88
CA LYS A 214 9.88 -19.87 1.57
C LYS A 214 10.70 -18.73 2.18
N GLU A 215 10.95 -17.67 1.43
CA GLU A 215 11.67 -16.51 1.93
C GLU A 215 10.88 -15.75 3.01
N ALA A 216 9.56 -15.64 2.85
CA ALA A 216 8.69 -15.06 3.88
C ALA A 216 8.76 -15.84 5.20
N MET A 217 8.72 -17.18 5.13
CA MET A 217 8.88 -18.04 6.31
C MET A 217 10.27 -17.90 6.96
N ARG A 218 11.32 -17.70 6.17
CA ARG A 218 12.68 -17.45 6.71
C ARG A 218 12.78 -16.10 7.42
N VAL A 219 12.10 -15.08 6.91
CA VAL A 219 12.16 -13.70 7.42
C VAL A 219 11.24 -13.52 8.63
N ALA A 220 10.13 -14.26 8.70
CA ALA A 220 9.19 -14.18 9.79
C ALA A 220 9.68 -14.99 11.02
N ARG A 221 9.45 -14.44 12.23
CA ARG A 221 9.69 -15.14 13.51
C ARG A 221 8.52 -16.01 13.95
N GLU A 222 7.30 -15.53 13.76
CA GLU A 222 6.13 -16.20 14.31
C GLU A 222 5.20 -16.73 13.23
N ARG A 223 4.91 -15.93 12.19
CA ARG A 223 3.98 -16.39 11.16
C ARG A 223 4.04 -15.61 9.86
N VAL A 224 3.57 -16.29 8.82
CA VAL A 224 3.23 -15.66 7.53
C VAL A 224 1.72 -15.61 7.39
N VAL A 225 1.16 -14.47 6.97
CA VAL A 225 -0.28 -14.24 6.81
C VAL A 225 -0.58 -13.92 5.35
N LEU A 226 -1.58 -14.59 4.79
CA LEU A 226 -2.11 -14.34 3.45
C LEU A 226 -3.57 -13.89 3.56
N LYS A 227 -3.92 -12.78 2.95
CA LYS A 227 -5.30 -12.39 2.68
C LYS A 227 -5.63 -12.69 1.23
N ASP A 228 -6.69 -13.45 0.98
CA ASP A 228 -7.10 -13.80 -0.37
C ASP A 228 -8.59 -14.04 -0.45
N HIS A 229 -9.11 -14.15 -1.68
CA HIS A 229 -10.50 -14.52 -1.91
C HIS A 229 -10.80 -15.88 -1.26
N TRP A 230 -12.00 -16.03 -0.69
CA TRP A 230 -12.37 -17.24 0.08
C TRP A 230 -12.28 -18.55 -0.72
N LYS A 231 -12.37 -18.49 -2.06
CA LYS A 231 -12.20 -19.62 -2.99
C LYS A 231 -10.79 -19.79 -3.52
N SER A 232 -9.83 -19.00 -3.05
CA SER A 232 -8.47 -19.07 -3.59
C SER A 232 -7.81 -20.40 -3.28
N ASP A 233 -7.26 -21.04 -4.31
CA ASP A 233 -6.48 -22.26 -4.18
C ASP A 233 -5.10 -22.02 -3.53
N ARG A 234 -4.66 -20.77 -3.46
CA ARG A 234 -3.36 -20.39 -2.88
C ARG A 234 -3.24 -20.77 -1.41
N PHE A 235 -4.33 -20.79 -0.64
CA PHE A 235 -4.27 -21.26 0.75
C PHE A 235 -3.75 -22.70 0.82
N ALA A 236 -4.36 -23.61 0.05
CA ALA A 236 -3.92 -25.02 0.03
C ALA A 236 -2.59 -25.19 -0.71
N GLN A 237 -2.40 -24.48 -1.81
CA GLN A 237 -1.20 -24.58 -2.66
C GLN A 237 0.09 -24.22 -1.90
N PHE A 238 0.03 -23.26 -1.00
CA PHE A 238 1.17 -22.77 -0.22
C PHE A 238 1.18 -23.22 1.25
N GLY A 239 0.23 -24.04 1.65
CA GLY A 239 0.19 -24.63 3.02
C GLY A 239 -0.35 -23.68 4.09
N PHE A 240 -1.15 -22.67 3.73
CA PHE A 240 -1.81 -21.81 4.70
C PHE A 240 -3.03 -22.50 5.34
N THR A 241 -3.16 -22.39 6.63
CA THR A 241 -4.40 -22.72 7.35
C THR A 241 -5.40 -21.58 7.15
N GLN A 242 -6.46 -21.84 6.37
CA GLN A 242 -7.47 -20.85 6.04
C GLN A 242 -8.45 -20.61 7.20
N HIS A 243 -8.57 -19.38 7.67
CA HIS A 243 -9.53 -18.91 8.68
C HIS A 243 -10.83 -18.46 8.01
N LYS A 244 -11.85 -19.31 8.00
CA LYS A 244 -13.12 -19.08 7.31
C LYS A 244 -13.97 -18.04 8.01
N ARG A 245 -14.45 -17.06 7.25
CA ARG A 245 -15.34 -15.96 7.69
C ARG A 245 -16.68 -16.07 6.97
N LYS A 246 -17.79 -16.19 7.72
CA LYS A 246 -19.12 -16.50 7.16
C LYS A 246 -19.65 -15.44 6.17
N THR A 247 -19.32 -14.18 6.34
CA THR A 247 -19.91 -13.05 5.60
C THR A 247 -18.90 -12.24 4.79
N SER A 248 -17.65 -12.72 4.66
CA SER A 248 -16.60 -11.99 3.95
C SER A 248 -16.19 -12.72 2.67
N LEU A 249 -16.01 -11.96 1.59
CA LEU A 249 -15.42 -12.45 0.34
C LEU A 249 -13.91 -12.71 0.47
N PHE A 250 -13.27 -12.20 1.53
CA PHE A 250 -11.85 -12.36 1.79
C PHE A 250 -11.64 -13.10 3.10
N HIS A 251 -10.77 -14.11 3.03
CA HIS A 251 -10.32 -14.86 4.18
C HIS A 251 -8.85 -14.56 4.44
N TYR A 252 -8.41 -14.83 5.66
CA TYR A 252 -7.00 -14.87 6.00
C TYR A 252 -6.56 -16.32 6.08
N GLY A 253 -5.30 -16.57 5.77
CA GLY A 253 -4.62 -17.85 6.01
C GLY A 253 -3.34 -17.59 6.78
N THR A 254 -2.92 -18.52 7.62
CA THR A 254 -1.67 -18.43 8.38
C THR A 254 -0.80 -19.66 8.16
N ILE A 255 0.51 -19.43 8.12
CA ILE A 255 1.54 -20.43 8.36
C ILE A 255 2.17 -20.04 9.68
N GLU A 256 1.99 -20.87 10.71
CA GLU A 256 2.63 -20.68 12.02
C GLU A 256 4.07 -21.23 11.93
N LEU A 257 5.02 -20.50 12.53
CA LEU A 257 6.43 -20.88 12.62
C LEU A 257 6.73 -21.23 14.08
N ASN A 258 7.51 -22.27 14.28
CA ASN A 258 7.83 -22.79 15.62
C ASN A 258 9.04 -22.07 16.20
#